data_78ababb3dabed325a07b9a4ea8c2c16d
#
_entry.id   78ababb3dabed325a07b9a4ea8c2c16d
#
_cell.length_a   1.000
_cell.length_b   1.000
_cell.length_c   1.000
_cell.angle_alpha   90.00
_cell.angle_beta   90.00
_cell.angle_gamma   90.00
#
_symmetry.space_group_name_H-M   'P 1'
#
loop_
_entity.id
_entity.type
_entity.pdbx_description
1 polymer ?
#
loop_
_entity_poly.entity_id
_entity_poly.type
_entity_poly.pdbx_seq_one_letter_code
_entity_poly.pdbx_strand_id
1 'polypeptide(L)'
;YYKFFGLTKEDNVIFQAHEWQTCLAALYVKKFVPEVATIFTTHATTIGRSIAGNNKPLYDYLPAYNGDQMASELGVESKHSVEKQAAWNVDCFTTVSEITGRECAELLDKPADEILMNGFENDFVPSPAAKFNEARKVARQSLLKVANTLMGTELDDDTVIVCTGGRYEYQNKGVNVYIDALNRLRWDDRLQKNVLAFVMVP
;
A
#
# COMPACT_ATOMS: atom_id res chain seq x y z
N TYR A 1 -26.08 -4.81 -11.64
CA TYR A 1 -26.38 -4.91 -10.20
C TYR A 1 -27.57 -4.03 -9.83
N TYR A 2 -27.47 -2.70 -9.97
CA TYR A 2 -28.52 -1.74 -9.65
C TYR A 2 -29.88 -2.10 -10.27
N LYS A 3 -29.93 -2.31 -11.58
CA LYS A 3 -31.15 -2.74 -12.30
C LYS A 3 -31.59 -4.17 -11.93
N PHE A 4 -30.64 -5.07 -11.69
CA PHE A 4 -30.95 -6.47 -11.36
C PHE A 4 -31.68 -6.58 -10.01
N PHE A 5 -31.30 -5.79 -9.02
CA PHE A 5 -31.95 -5.74 -7.71
C PHE A 5 -33.16 -4.80 -7.65
N GLY A 6 -33.52 -4.16 -8.76
CA GLY A 6 -34.65 -3.25 -8.81
C GLY A 6 -34.47 -1.99 -7.95
N LEU A 7 -33.23 -1.61 -7.71
CA LEU A 7 -32.92 -0.40 -6.92
C LEU A 7 -33.38 0.87 -7.67
N THR A 8 -33.82 1.85 -6.92
CA THR A 8 -34.34 3.13 -7.42
C THR A 8 -33.59 4.28 -6.78
N LYS A 9 -33.87 5.51 -7.21
CA LYS A 9 -33.31 6.72 -6.59
C LYS A 9 -33.71 6.94 -5.13
N GLU A 10 -34.71 6.19 -4.64
CA GLU A 10 -35.16 6.21 -3.23
C GLU A 10 -34.30 5.32 -2.35
N ASP A 11 -33.57 4.42 -2.96
CA ASP A 11 -32.61 3.52 -2.29
C ASP A 11 -31.26 4.21 -2.22
N ASN A 12 -30.92 4.95 -1.24
CA ASN A 12 -29.64 5.66 -1.06
C ASN A 12 -28.42 4.78 -1.40
N VAL A 13 -28.13 4.61 -2.69
CA VAL A 13 -27.06 3.75 -3.19
C VAL A 13 -25.80 4.55 -3.38
N ILE A 14 -24.69 4.03 -2.86
CA ILE A 14 -23.35 4.59 -3.06
C ILE A 14 -22.50 3.57 -3.79
N PHE A 15 -21.84 3.98 -4.86
CA PHE A 15 -20.83 3.21 -5.56
C PHE A 15 -19.44 3.69 -5.16
N GLN A 16 -18.71 2.87 -4.44
CA GLN A 16 -17.32 3.15 -4.07
C GLN A 16 -16.34 2.37 -4.94
N ALA A 17 -15.44 3.08 -5.61
CA ALA A 17 -14.35 2.55 -6.40
C ALA A 17 -13.03 2.68 -5.64
N HIS A 18 -12.19 1.66 -5.71
CA HIS A 18 -10.85 1.67 -5.14
C HIS A 18 -9.80 1.50 -6.24
N GLU A 19 -8.80 2.35 -6.24
CA GLU A 19 -7.68 2.34 -7.18
C GLU A 19 -8.11 2.57 -8.65
N TRP A 20 -7.14 2.87 -9.50
CA TRP A 20 -7.37 3.15 -10.92
C TRP A 20 -8.11 2.02 -11.67
N GLN A 21 -7.95 0.77 -11.23
CA GLN A 21 -8.56 -0.39 -11.89
C GLN A 21 -10.09 -0.37 -11.87
N THR A 22 -10.69 0.23 -10.85
CA THR A 22 -12.15 0.26 -10.69
C THR A 22 -12.78 1.62 -10.98
N CYS A 23 -11.97 2.66 -11.10
CA CYS A 23 -12.49 4.02 -11.20
C CYS A 23 -13.21 4.34 -12.52
N LEU A 24 -12.94 3.60 -13.62
CA LEU A 24 -13.74 3.70 -14.83
C LEU A 24 -15.23 3.38 -14.59
N ALA A 25 -15.51 2.44 -13.69
CA ALA A 25 -16.88 2.12 -13.32
C ALA A 25 -17.55 3.28 -12.59
N ALA A 26 -16.81 3.99 -11.72
CA ALA A 26 -17.33 5.21 -11.06
C ALA A 26 -17.69 6.30 -12.08
N LEU A 27 -16.83 6.54 -13.07
CA LEU A 27 -17.09 7.48 -14.15
C LEU A 27 -18.31 7.08 -15.00
N TYR A 28 -18.44 5.78 -15.28
CA TYR A 28 -19.61 5.25 -15.99
C TYR A 28 -20.90 5.48 -15.18
N VAL A 29 -20.89 5.12 -13.89
CA VAL A 29 -22.04 5.31 -12.99
C VAL A 29 -22.40 6.79 -12.91
N LYS A 30 -21.43 7.67 -12.69
CA LYS A 30 -21.63 9.12 -12.63
C LYS A 30 -22.33 9.66 -13.87
N LYS A 31 -22.00 9.14 -15.05
CA LYS A 31 -22.56 9.58 -16.34
C LYS A 31 -23.94 8.99 -16.65
N PHE A 32 -24.15 7.71 -16.36
CA PHE A 32 -25.31 6.98 -16.86
C PHE A 32 -26.32 6.57 -15.78
N VAL A 33 -25.96 6.69 -14.50
CA VAL A 33 -26.82 6.36 -13.34
C VAL A 33 -26.67 7.48 -12.29
N PRO A 34 -27.04 8.72 -12.62
CA PRO A 34 -26.74 9.90 -11.80
C PRO A 34 -27.44 9.89 -10.42
N GLU A 35 -28.41 9.02 -10.21
CA GLU A 35 -29.06 8.79 -8.92
C GLU A 35 -28.19 8.02 -7.91
N VAL A 36 -27.08 7.40 -8.35
CA VAL A 36 -26.12 6.70 -7.51
C VAL A 36 -24.97 7.63 -7.19
N ALA A 37 -24.75 7.89 -5.91
CA ALA A 37 -23.58 8.66 -5.46
C ALA A 37 -22.29 7.86 -5.68
N THR A 38 -21.21 8.55 -6.03
CA THR A 38 -19.93 7.93 -6.38
C THR A 38 -18.82 8.38 -5.44
N ILE A 39 -18.05 7.41 -4.93
CA ILE A 39 -16.84 7.64 -4.15
C ILE A 39 -15.67 7.00 -4.90
N PHE A 40 -14.56 7.69 -5.00
CA PHE A 40 -13.31 7.13 -5.48
C PHE A 40 -12.24 7.24 -4.39
N THR A 41 -11.61 6.12 -4.05
CA THR A 41 -10.53 6.04 -3.07
C THR A 41 -9.24 5.60 -3.75
N THR A 42 -8.21 6.43 -3.74
CA THR A 42 -6.86 6.01 -4.12
C THR A 42 -6.01 5.73 -2.88
N HIS A 43 -5.30 4.59 -2.88
CA HIS A 43 -4.42 4.19 -1.79
C HIS A 43 -2.96 4.62 -2.02
N ALA A 44 -2.61 4.88 -3.25
CA ALA A 44 -1.37 5.51 -3.71
C ALA A 44 -1.54 5.89 -5.18
N THR A 45 -1.10 7.07 -5.55
CA THR A 45 -1.22 7.51 -6.94
C THR A 45 -0.42 6.62 -7.88
N THR A 46 -0.99 6.29 -9.04
CA THR A 46 -0.31 5.49 -10.06
C THR A 46 1.01 6.16 -10.47
N ILE A 47 0.98 7.47 -10.63
CA ILE A 47 2.16 8.22 -11.04
C ILE A 47 3.20 8.34 -9.92
N GLY A 48 2.80 8.54 -8.67
CA GLY A 48 3.70 8.56 -7.52
C GLY A 48 4.46 7.24 -7.37
N ARG A 49 3.74 6.11 -7.49
CA ARG A 49 4.38 4.77 -7.52
C ARG A 49 5.37 4.62 -8.66
N SER A 50 5.05 5.16 -9.85
CA SER A 50 5.91 5.06 -11.01
C SER A 50 7.17 5.92 -10.86
N ILE A 51 7.06 7.12 -10.32
CA ILE A 51 8.20 8.00 -10.02
C ILE A 51 9.15 7.31 -9.03
N ALA A 52 8.63 6.86 -7.89
CA ALA A 52 9.43 6.21 -6.86
C ALA A 52 10.03 4.87 -7.35
N GLY A 53 9.24 4.06 -8.07
CA GLY A 53 9.69 2.78 -8.63
C GLY A 53 10.80 2.90 -9.68
N ASN A 54 10.94 4.07 -10.31
CA ASN A 54 12.00 4.40 -11.26
C ASN A 54 13.18 5.16 -10.63
N ASN A 55 13.40 5.04 -9.34
CA ASN A 55 14.51 5.70 -8.61
C ASN A 55 14.48 7.24 -8.63
N LYS A 56 13.36 7.84 -8.92
CA LYS A 56 13.22 9.29 -8.84
C LYS A 56 12.78 9.66 -7.42
N PRO A 57 13.40 10.67 -6.77
CA PRO A 57 13.07 11.07 -5.41
C PRO A 57 11.70 11.78 -5.36
N LEU A 58 10.65 11.03 -5.02
CA LEU A 58 9.28 11.50 -5.10
C LEU A 58 9.02 12.69 -4.17
N TYR A 59 9.28 12.54 -2.88
CA TYR A 59 8.88 13.54 -1.89
C TYR A 59 9.80 14.75 -1.81
N ASP A 60 11.08 14.59 -2.17
CA ASP A 60 12.04 15.70 -2.17
C ASP A 60 11.71 16.75 -3.24
N TYR A 61 11.10 16.31 -4.33
CA TYR A 61 10.75 17.16 -5.48
C TYR A 61 9.26 17.13 -5.83
N LEU A 62 8.41 16.65 -4.93
CA LEU A 62 6.97 16.49 -5.19
C LEU A 62 6.32 17.75 -5.81
N PRO A 63 6.52 18.97 -5.30
CA PRO A 63 5.93 20.17 -5.87
C PRO A 63 6.49 20.58 -7.24
N ALA A 64 7.61 19.98 -7.66
CA ALA A 64 8.24 20.29 -8.95
C ALA A 64 7.81 19.32 -10.06
N TYR A 65 7.16 18.22 -9.73
CA TYR A 65 6.67 17.27 -10.72
C TYR A 65 5.35 17.73 -11.33
N ASN A 66 5.25 17.64 -12.64
CA ASN A 66 3.98 17.69 -13.34
C ASN A 66 3.50 16.25 -13.57
N GLY A 67 2.34 15.89 -13.01
CA GLY A 67 1.82 14.51 -13.05
C GLY A 67 1.58 13.98 -14.46
N ASP A 68 1.03 14.82 -15.35
CA ASP A 68 0.74 14.41 -16.74
C ASP A 68 2.03 14.22 -17.55
N GLN A 69 3.01 15.11 -17.37
CA GLN A 69 4.32 14.98 -18.02
C GLN A 69 5.05 13.72 -17.52
N MET A 70 5.09 13.50 -16.23
CA MET A 70 5.72 12.32 -15.64
C MET A 70 5.02 11.01 -16.07
N ALA A 71 3.70 11.05 -16.24
CA ALA A 71 2.97 9.89 -16.74
C ALA A 71 3.36 9.53 -18.17
N SER A 72 3.59 10.53 -19.01
CA SER A 72 4.08 10.36 -20.38
C SER A 72 5.51 9.81 -20.39
N GLU A 73 6.42 10.42 -19.62
CA GLU A 73 7.81 9.98 -19.53
C GLU A 73 7.95 8.52 -19.05
N LEU A 74 7.07 8.08 -18.13
CA LEU A 74 7.11 6.77 -17.52
C LEU A 74 6.16 5.74 -18.16
N GLY A 75 5.45 6.11 -19.22
CA GLY A 75 4.57 5.21 -19.98
C GLY A 75 3.34 4.73 -19.20
N VAL A 76 2.79 5.56 -18.30
CA VAL A 76 1.61 5.24 -17.49
C VAL A 76 0.43 6.20 -17.72
N GLU A 77 0.42 6.92 -18.83
CA GLU A 77 -0.58 7.93 -19.17
C GLU A 77 -2.02 7.43 -19.08
N SER A 78 -2.29 6.24 -19.61
CA SER A 78 -3.65 5.67 -19.61
C SER A 78 -4.17 5.41 -18.20
N LYS A 79 -3.32 4.94 -17.28
CA LYS A 79 -3.68 4.70 -15.88
C LYS A 79 -3.84 6.00 -15.12
N HIS A 80 -2.88 6.89 -15.30
CA HIS A 80 -2.87 8.21 -14.67
C HIS A 80 -4.08 9.05 -15.10
N SER A 81 -4.38 9.12 -16.40
CA SER A 81 -5.50 9.91 -16.91
C SER A 81 -6.85 9.42 -16.37
N VAL A 82 -7.04 8.11 -16.29
CA VAL A 82 -8.28 7.52 -15.73
C VAL A 82 -8.39 7.84 -14.23
N GLU A 83 -7.30 7.69 -13.47
CA GLU A 83 -7.25 8.02 -12.04
C GLU A 83 -7.54 9.50 -11.81
N LYS A 84 -6.90 10.38 -12.56
CA LYS A 84 -7.10 11.83 -12.49
C LYS A 84 -8.54 12.21 -12.82
N GLN A 85 -9.11 11.68 -13.91
CA GLN A 85 -10.49 11.95 -14.28
C GLN A 85 -11.49 11.45 -13.23
N ALA A 86 -11.23 10.30 -12.59
CA ALA A 86 -12.07 9.83 -11.50
C ALA A 86 -12.02 10.79 -10.31
N ALA A 87 -10.82 11.19 -9.88
CA ALA A 87 -10.65 12.14 -8.77
C ALA A 87 -11.43 13.46 -8.99
N TRP A 88 -11.49 13.95 -10.23
CA TRP A 88 -12.17 15.20 -10.57
C TRP A 88 -13.68 15.08 -10.75
N ASN A 89 -14.22 13.91 -11.07
CA ASN A 89 -15.60 13.77 -11.52
C ASN A 89 -16.52 13.01 -10.55
N VAL A 90 -15.99 12.28 -9.56
CA VAL A 90 -16.83 11.62 -8.55
C VAL A 90 -17.43 12.63 -7.55
N ASP A 91 -18.42 12.21 -6.79
CA ASP A 91 -19.04 13.04 -5.78
C ASP A 91 -18.16 13.27 -4.56
N CYS A 92 -17.30 12.27 -4.22
CA CYS A 92 -16.34 12.37 -3.15
C CYS A 92 -15.06 11.65 -3.52
N PHE A 93 -13.95 12.36 -3.53
CA PHE A 93 -12.61 11.81 -3.74
C PHE A 93 -11.89 11.64 -2.40
N THR A 94 -11.45 10.42 -2.10
CA THR A 94 -10.83 10.09 -0.82
C THR A 94 -9.46 9.44 -0.99
N THR A 95 -8.65 9.52 0.04
CA THR A 95 -7.38 8.79 0.15
C THR A 95 -7.16 8.27 1.56
N VAL A 96 -6.07 7.53 1.78
CA VAL A 96 -5.85 6.75 3.01
C VAL A 96 -4.82 7.35 3.97
N SER A 97 -4.16 8.45 3.60
CA SER A 97 -3.17 9.11 4.45
C SER A 97 -2.89 10.53 3.99
N GLU A 98 -2.40 11.37 4.91
CA GLU A 98 -1.95 12.73 4.62
C GLU A 98 -0.89 12.79 3.52
N ILE A 99 0.04 11.82 3.53
CA ILE A 99 1.11 11.79 2.54
C ILE A 99 0.59 11.49 1.14
N THR A 100 -0.37 10.56 1.03
CA THR A 100 -1.06 10.28 -0.25
C THR A 100 -1.95 11.46 -0.66
N GLY A 101 -2.55 12.17 0.30
CA GLY A 101 -3.30 13.39 0.03
C GLY A 101 -2.44 14.48 -0.61
N ARG A 102 -1.19 14.63 -0.18
CA ARG A 102 -0.22 15.53 -0.82
C ARG A 102 0.13 15.07 -2.24
N GLU A 103 0.34 13.78 -2.45
CA GLU A 103 0.54 13.25 -3.81
C GLU A 103 -0.65 13.56 -4.72
N CYS A 104 -1.87 13.38 -4.23
CA CYS A 104 -3.09 13.68 -4.99
C CYS A 104 -3.16 15.16 -5.40
N ALA A 105 -2.88 16.05 -4.47
CA ALA A 105 -2.91 17.50 -4.72
C ALA A 105 -1.91 17.90 -5.81
N GLU A 106 -0.68 17.39 -5.74
CA GLU A 106 0.40 17.78 -6.64
C GLU A 106 0.38 17.03 -7.98
N LEU A 107 0.05 15.73 -7.98
CA LEU A 107 0.20 14.89 -9.16
C LEU A 107 -1.11 14.64 -9.93
N LEU A 108 -2.26 14.77 -9.26
CA LEU A 108 -3.58 14.69 -9.89
C LEU A 108 -4.24 16.09 -10.04
N ASP A 109 -3.58 17.14 -9.57
CA ASP A 109 -4.12 18.51 -9.48
C ASP A 109 -5.47 18.55 -8.74
N LYS A 110 -5.70 17.62 -7.82
CA LYS A 110 -6.95 17.50 -7.07
C LYS A 110 -6.65 17.07 -5.64
N PRO A 111 -6.81 17.94 -4.64
CA PRO A 111 -6.80 17.54 -3.24
C PRO A 111 -7.89 16.51 -2.95
N ALA A 112 -7.62 15.54 -2.08
CA ALA A 112 -8.67 14.66 -1.58
C ALA A 112 -9.69 15.46 -0.76
N ASP A 113 -10.96 15.11 -0.92
CA ASP A 113 -12.04 15.73 -0.16
C ASP A 113 -12.01 15.23 1.30
N GLU A 114 -11.63 13.95 1.50
CA GLU A 114 -11.50 13.34 2.83
C GLU A 114 -10.34 12.34 2.89
N ILE A 115 -9.75 12.18 4.07
CA ILE A 115 -8.72 11.19 4.35
C ILE A 115 -9.31 10.09 5.23
N LEU A 116 -9.48 8.91 4.66
CA LEU A 116 -10.04 7.73 5.30
C LEU A 116 -8.95 6.69 5.53
N MET A 117 -8.32 6.70 6.69
CA MET A 117 -7.25 5.76 7.01
C MET A 117 -7.76 4.32 6.97
N ASN A 118 -6.89 3.41 6.50
CA ASN A 118 -7.19 1.97 6.51
C ASN A 118 -7.45 1.50 7.94
N GLY A 119 -8.50 0.69 8.10
CA GLY A 119 -8.83 0.07 9.38
C GLY A 119 -7.80 -0.99 9.79
N PHE A 120 -7.71 -1.21 11.08
CA PHE A 120 -6.95 -2.30 11.67
C PHE A 120 -7.82 -3.06 12.67
N GLU A 121 -7.80 -4.37 12.58
CA GLU A 121 -8.54 -5.24 13.49
C GLU A 121 -7.61 -5.81 14.56
N ASN A 122 -7.90 -5.46 15.83
CA ASN A 122 -7.03 -5.84 16.95
C ASN A 122 -7.04 -7.35 17.25
N ASP A 123 -8.01 -8.09 16.75
CA ASP A 123 -8.15 -9.53 16.99
C ASP A 123 -7.02 -10.38 16.35
N PHE A 124 -6.24 -9.78 15.45
CA PHE A 124 -5.01 -10.42 14.96
C PHE A 124 -3.96 -10.62 16.05
N VAL A 125 -4.01 -9.84 17.12
CA VAL A 125 -3.05 -9.95 18.22
C VAL A 125 -3.69 -10.70 19.36
N PRO A 126 -3.20 -11.90 19.73
CA PRO A 126 -3.76 -12.69 20.82
C PRO A 126 -3.77 -11.91 22.14
N SER A 127 -4.90 -11.93 22.83
CA SER A 127 -5.09 -11.31 24.16
C SER A 127 -5.59 -12.39 25.13
N PRO A 128 -5.20 -12.40 26.40
CA PRO A 128 -4.26 -11.48 27.10
C PRO A 128 -2.79 -11.77 26.80
N ALA A 129 -1.87 -11.01 27.40
CA ALA A 129 -0.42 -11.08 27.17
C ALA A 129 0.19 -12.51 27.30
N ALA A 130 -0.37 -13.36 28.17
CA ALA A 130 0.08 -14.76 28.31
C ALA A 130 -0.15 -15.56 27.01
N LYS A 131 -1.31 -15.40 26.36
CA LYS A 131 -1.62 -16.04 25.07
C LYS A 131 -0.75 -15.48 23.96
N PHE A 132 -0.49 -14.18 23.97
CA PHE A 132 0.43 -13.54 23.02
C PHE A 132 1.83 -14.14 23.13
N ASN A 133 2.39 -14.27 24.35
CA ASN A 133 3.72 -14.81 24.56
C ASN A 133 3.84 -16.28 24.11
N GLU A 134 2.82 -17.08 24.36
CA GLU A 134 2.78 -18.48 23.90
C GLU A 134 2.71 -18.55 22.36
N ALA A 135 1.81 -17.82 21.74
CA ALA A 135 1.70 -17.76 20.27
C ALA A 135 2.99 -17.25 19.63
N ARG A 136 3.62 -16.24 20.22
CA ARG A 136 4.92 -15.72 19.77
C ARG A 136 6.02 -16.77 19.84
N LYS A 137 6.08 -17.56 20.94
CA LYS A 137 7.05 -18.63 21.10
C LYS A 137 6.88 -19.71 20.03
N VAL A 138 5.66 -20.17 19.79
CA VAL A 138 5.36 -21.17 18.77
C VAL A 138 5.73 -20.67 17.37
N ALA A 139 5.33 -19.43 17.03
CA ALA A 139 5.67 -18.83 15.74
C ALA A 139 7.18 -18.70 15.55
N ARG A 140 7.91 -18.25 16.58
CA ARG A 140 9.36 -18.13 16.57
C ARG A 140 10.04 -19.48 16.30
N GLN A 141 9.65 -20.52 17.03
CA GLN A 141 10.21 -21.88 16.85
C GLN A 141 9.94 -22.41 15.43
N SER A 142 8.77 -22.13 14.86
CA SER A 142 8.46 -22.49 13.48
C SER A 142 9.38 -21.79 12.48
N LEU A 143 9.65 -20.50 12.65
CA LEU A 143 10.56 -19.75 11.78
C LEU A 143 12.00 -20.25 11.89
N LEU A 144 12.50 -20.50 13.11
CA LEU A 144 13.83 -21.06 13.33
C LEU A 144 13.98 -22.46 12.71
N LYS A 145 12.96 -23.31 12.87
CA LYS A 145 12.95 -24.64 12.26
C LYS A 145 13.05 -24.58 10.74
N VAL A 146 12.28 -23.71 10.10
CA VAL A 146 12.34 -23.50 8.65
C VAL A 146 13.73 -23.05 8.23
N ALA A 147 14.29 -22.02 8.89
CA ALA A 147 15.61 -21.50 8.59
C ALA A 147 16.71 -22.55 8.77
N ASN A 148 16.73 -23.24 9.89
CA ASN A 148 17.71 -24.29 10.17
C ASN A 148 17.66 -25.41 9.13
N THR A 149 16.45 -25.82 8.72
CA THR A 149 16.27 -26.84 7.68
C THR A 149 16.80 -26.39 6.32
N LEU A 150 16.49 -25.15 5.93
CA LEU A 150 16.86 -24.63 4.61
C LEU A 150 18.35 -24.30 4.50
N MET A 151 18.94 -23.77 5.57
CA MET A 151 20.34 -23.31 5.56
C MET A 151 21.32 -24.28 6.12
N GLY A 152 20.88 -25.41 6.72
CA GLY A 152 21.73 -26.36 7.39
C GLY A 152 22.44 -25.78 8.63
N THR A 153 21.76 -24.90 9.37
CA THR A 153 22.27 -24.20 10.55
C THR A 153 21.60 -24.69 11.83
N GLU A 154 22.11 -24.27 12.97
CA GLU A 154 21.57 -24.55 14.31
C GLU A 154 21.34 -23.24 15.06
N LEU A 155 20.48 -22.36 14.49
CA LEU A 155 20.07 -21.13 15.13
C LEU A 155 19.19 -21.45 16.34
N ASP A 156 19.45 -20.78 17.44
CA ASP A 156 18.79 -20.96 18.73
C ASP A 156 17.74 -19.90 19.06
N ASP A 157 17.14 -20.02 20.24
CA ASP A 157 16.11 -19.08 20.73
C ASP A 157 16.67 -17.68 21.04
N ASP A 158 17.97 -17.47 21.07
CA ASP A 158 18.59 -16.14 21.28
C ASP A 158 18.79 -15.37 19.95
N THR A 159 18.61 -16.03 18.82
CA THR A 159 18.70 -15.44 17.49
C THR A 159 17.69 -14.31 17.30
N VAL A 160 18.10 -13.15 16.84
CA VAL A 160 17.20 -12.03 16.50
C VAL A 160 16.54 -12.33 15.15
N ILE A 161 15.21 -12.34 15.12
CA ILE A 161 14.45 -12.53 13.87
C ILE A 161 13.93 -11.18 13.41
N VAL A 162 14.29 -10.80 12.19
CA VAL A 162 13.78 -9.60 11.52
C VAL A 162 13.13 -10.01 10.19
N CYS A 163 12.07 -9.35 9.80
CA CYS A 163 11.39 -9.65 8.55
C CYS A 163 10.84 -8.41 7.86
N THR A 164 10.79 -8.47 6.55
CA THR A 164 10.01 -7.56 5.72
C THR A 164 9.07 -8.37 4.83
N GLY A 165 7.90 -7.82 4.51
CA GLY A 165 6.91 -8.49 3.68
C GLY A 165 6.16 -7.53 2.78
N GLY A 166 5.79 -7.99 1.60
CA GLY A 166 5.04 -7.21 0.64
C GLY A 166 5.16 -7.75 -0.77
N ARG A 167 4.51 -7.10 -1.73
CA ARG A 167 4.66 -7.43 -3.14
C ARG A 167 6.12 -7.27 -3.57
N TYR A 168 6.53 -7.99 -4.62
CA TYR A 168 7.88 -7.92 -5.17
C TYR A 168 8.11 -6.57 -5.88
N GLU A 169 8.22 -5.53 -5.09
CA GLU A 169 8.52 -4.15 -5.51
C GLU A 169 9.75 -3.67 -4.73
N TYR A 170 10.93 -3.95 -5.28
CA TYR A 170 12.22 -3.78 -4.59
C TYR A 170 12.41 -2.43 -3.92
N GLN A 171 12.03 -1.35 -4.60
CA GLN A 171 12.13 0.02 -4.10
C GLN A 171 10.90 0.45 -3.29
N ASN A 172 9.70 0.34 -3.88
CA ASN A 172 8.47 0.82 -3.27
C ASN A 172 8.11 0.10 -1.96
N LYS A 173 8.67 -1.08 -1.72
CA LYS A 173 8.50 -1.85 -0.48
C LYS A 173 9.71 -1.78 0.45
N GLY A 174 10.71 -0.96 0.10
CA GLY A 174 11.89 -0.75 0.92
C GLY A 174 12.78 -1.99 1.09
N VAL A 175 12.71 -2.96 0.19
CA VAL A 175 13.57 -4.17 0.25
C VAL A 175 15.03 -3.78 0.12
N ASN A 176 15.36 -2.80 -0.72
CA ASN A 176 16.69 -2.21 -0.83
C ASN A 176 17.17 -1.64 0.51
N VAL A 177 16.35 -0.85 1.20
CA VAL A 177 16.66 -0.25 2.51
C VAL A 177 16.87 -1.33 3.55
N TYR A 178 16.03 -2.37 3.53
CA TYR A 178 16.15 -3.52 4.43
C TYR A 178 17.49 -4.25 4.24
N ILE A 179 17.89 -4.54 3.00
CA ILE A 179 19.17 -5.18 2.67
C ILE A 179 20.34 -4.31 3.09
N ASP A 180 20.29 -3.00 2.83
CA ASP A 180 21.33 -2.07 3.23
C ASP A 180 21.46 -1.98 4.77
N ALA A 181 20.34 -2.00 5.48
CA ALA A 181 20.34 -2.02 6.95
C ALA A 181 21.01 -3.30 7.49
N LEU A 182 20.68 -4.46 6.93
CA LEU A 182 21.31 -5.73 7.28
C LEU A 182 22.81 -5.73 6.97
N ASN A 183 23.21 -5.17 5.83
CA ASN A 183 24.61 -5.05 5.46
C ASN A 183 25.41 -4.17 6.43
N ARG A 184 24.81 -3.06 6.90
CA ARG A 184 25.42 -2.22 7.95
C ARG A 184 25.49 -2.94 9.30
N LEU A 185 24.41 -3.62 9.68
CA LEU A 185 24.33 -4.37 10.93
C LEU A 185 25.38 -5.47 11.03
N ARG A 186 25.74 -6.09 9.91
CA ARG A 186 26.79 -7.12 9.82
C ARG A 186 28.15 -6.65 10.33
N TRP A 187 28.42 -5.35 10.24
CA TRP A 187 29.71 -4.75 10.64
C TRP A 187 29.65 -4.03 11.99
N ASP A 188 28.54 -4.18 12.74
CA ASP A 188 28.39 -3.57 14.06
C ASP A 188 28.93 -4.51 15.15
N ASP A 189 30.09 -4.20 15.68
CA ASP A 189 30.75 -4.99 16.74
C ASP A 189 29.94 -5.09 18.03
N ARG A 190 28.91 -4.25 18.21
CA ARG A 190 27.99 -4.32 19.36
C ARG A 190 26.98 -5.46 19.24
N LEU A 191 26.78 -5.98 18.04
CA LEU A 191 25.87 -7.09 17.80
C LEU A 191 26.53 -8.41 18.15
N GLN A 192 26.14 -8.99 19.29
CA GLN A 192 26.68 -10.26 19.79
C GLN A 192 25.74 -11.45 19.53
N LYS A 193 24.69 -11.26 18.74
CA LYS A 193 23.66 -12.27 18.47
C LYS A 193 23.58 -12.59 16.97
N ASN A 194 23.19 -13.82 16.68
CA ASN A 194 22.80 -14.19 15.32
C ASN A 194 21.56 -13.37 14.90
N VAL A 195 21.53 -12.96 13.64
CA VAL A 195 20.37 -12.30 13.04
C VAL A 195 19.85 -13.16 11.89
N LEU A 196 18.60 -13.56 11.99
CA LEU A 196 17.88 -14.26 10.94
C LEU A 196 16.95 -13.28 10.22
N ALA A 197 17.17 -13.08 8.95
CA ALA A 197 16.42 -12.15 8.13
C ALA A 197 15.50 -12.87 7.14
N PHE A 198 14.22 -12.51 7.12
CA PHE A 198 13.26 -12.98 6.13
C PHE A 198 12.83 -11.86 5.18
N VAL A 199 12.78 -12.17 3.89
CA VAL A 199 12.11 -11.37 2.87
C VAL A 199 10.93 -12.20 2.37
N MET A 200 9.71 -11.79 2.76
CA MET A 200 8.48 -12.52 2.44
C MET A 200 7.78 -11.82 1.28
N VAL A 201 7.80 -12.46 0.12
CA VAL A 201 7.11 -11.98 -1.09
C VAL A 201 6.16 -13.09 -1.57
N PRO A 202 4.93 -12.74 -2.00
CA PRO A 202 3.98 -13.70 -2.55
C PRO A 202 4.40 -14.19 -3.94
#